data_add0a9743810124dbca627bbd4aab1e0
#
_entry.id   add0a9743810124dbca627bbd4aab1e0
#
_cell.length_a   1.000
_cell.length_b   1.000
_cell.length_c   1.000
_cell.angle_alpha   90.00
_cell.angle_beta   90.00
_cell.angle_gamma   90.00
#
_symmetry.space_group_name_H-M   'P 1'
#
loop_
_entity.id
_entity.type
_entity.pdbx_description
1 polymer ?
#
loop_
_entity_poly.entity_id
_entity_poly.type
_entity_poly.pdbx_seq_one_letter_code
_entity_poly.pdbx_strand_id
1 'polypeptide(L)'
;MASTAPHGLALLVLVAALPAAMSSCAGEDFPSGRSYVTCEDLPYLGASLHWTYDASGPSLSLAFVAAPAAPGGWVAWGINPTGSGMVGAQALVALAGGAANSSAPAAVRTYNITGYSPLGDASTPIAFPATGLAADVGGGGKVRLYATLRLGKGVKKVVNHVWQVGSSVTRGAPDMHAMDADNLAAKGKLVLSDGAAASAPAPAGGPSSSGGRNDDGSPLSRPISGAAHTAGVSAPEVVVLAVLGFLTMPW
;
A
#
# COMPACT_ATOMS: atom_id res chain seq x y z
N MET A 1 -25.31 -62.56 -25.54
CA MET A 1 -24.36 -61.50 -25.98
C MET A 1 -24.72 -60.22 -25.27
N ALA A 2 -24.01 -59.92 -24.20
CA ALA A 2 -24.27 -58.74 -23.39
C ALA A 2 -23.30 -57.62 -23.77
N SER A 3 -23.83 -56.50 -24.25
CA SER A 3 -23.07 -55.31 -24.66
C SER A 3 -22.89 -54.41 -23.43
N THR A 4 -21.63 -54.23 -23.00
CA THR A 4 -21.25 -53.31 -21.94
C THR A 4 -20.86 -51.96 -22.57
N ALA A 5 -21.66 -50.92 -22.29
CA ALA A 5 -21.36 -49.54 -22.64
C ALA A 5 -20.37 -48.94 -21.64
N PRO A 6 -19.35 -48.18 -22.05
CA PRO A 6 -18.45 -47.50 -21.13
C PRO A 6 -19.09 -46.18 -20.61
N HIS A 7 -19.16 -46.06 -19.29
CA HIS A 7 -19.59 -44.86 -18.63
C HIS A 7 -18.41 -43.85 -18.60
N GLY A 8 -18.48 -42.85 -19.46
CA GLY A 8 -17.52 -41.72 -19.46
C GLY A 8 -17.80 -40.82 -18.23
N LEU A 9 -16.82 -40.76 -17.33
CA LEU A 9 -16.83 -39.86 -16.19
C LEU A 9 -16.41 -38.46 -16.66
N ALA A 10 -17.33 -37.53 -16.82
CA ALA A 10 -17.02 -36.15 -17.14
C ALA A 10 -16.53 -35.44 -15.87
N LEU A 11 -15.23 -35.13 -15.86
CA LEU A 11 -14.61 -34.34 -14.78
C LEU A 11 -14.99 -32.86 -14.94
N LEU A 12 -15.92 -32.39 -14.12
CA LEU A 12 -16.31 -30.99 -14.06
C LEU A 12 -15.24 -30.22 -13.29
N VAL A 13 -14.35 -29.49 -13.99
CA VAL A 13 -13.37 -28.60 -13.37
C VAL A 13 -14.08 -27.31 -12.97
N LEU A 14 -14.38 -27.18 -11.67
CA LEU A 14 -14.91 -25.97 -11.09
C LEU A 14 -13.76 -24.94 -10.92
N VAL A 15 -13.63 -24.01 -11.84
CA VAL A 15 -12.71 -22.87 -11.70
C VAL A 15 -13.34 -21.90 -10.69
N ALA A 16 -12.89 -21.97 -9.44
CA ALA A 16 -13.24 -20.98 -8.43
C ALA A 16 -12.53 -19.65 -8.80
N ALA A 17 -13.30 -18.68 -9.28
CA ALA A 17 -12.83 -17.31 -9.40
C ALA A 17 -12.57 -16.79 -7.97
N LEU A 18 -11.28 -16.62 -7.59
CA LEU A 18 -10.91 -15.93 -6.36
C LEU A 18 -11.38 -14.48 -6.49
N PRO A 19 -12.17 -13.94 -5.55
CA PRO A 19 -12.50 -12.53 -5.55
C PRO A 19 -11.20 -11.74 -5.46
N ALA A 20 -10.98 -10.80 -6.38
CA ALA A 20 -9.90 -9.82 -6.25
C ALA A 20 -10.09 -9.12 -4.91
N ALA A 21 -9.13 -9.25 -4.01
CA ALA A 21 -9.15 -8.53 -2.74
C ALA A 21 -9.19 -7.03 -3.07
N MET A 22 -10.34 -6.40 -2.85
CA MET A 22 -10.46 -4.95 -2.94
C MET A 22 -9.53 -4.37 -1.88
N SER A 23 -8.65 -3.45 -2.28
CA SER A 23 -7.78 -2.74 -1.34
C SER A 23 -8.65 -2.09 -0.26
N SER A 24 -8.40 -2.38 1.03
CA SER A 24 -9.21 -1.87 2.13
C SER A 24 -9.08 -0.36 2.27
N CYS A 25 -7.97 0.23 1.79
CA CYS A 25 -7.75 1.67 1.81
C CYS A 25 -8.76 2.43 0.95
N ALA A 26 -9.28 1.85 -0.13
CA ALA A 26 -10.26 2.51 -1.01
C ALA A 26 -11.62 2.78 -0.32
N GLY A 27 -11.90 2.13 0.78
CA GLY A 27 -13.11 2.30 1.58
C GLY A 27 -12.97 3.21 2.80
N GLU A 28 -11.84 3.89 2.98
CA GLU A 28 -11.66 4.81 4.10
C GLU A 28 -12.37 6.13 3.84
N ASP A 29 -13.26 6.51 4.76
CA ASP A 29 -13.99 7.78 4.71
C ASP A 29 -13.27 8.84 5.51
N PHE A 30 -12.93 9.95 4.86
CA PHE A 30 -12.29 11.09 5.49
C PHE A 30 -13.30 12.20 5.81
N PRO A 31 -13.06 13.00 6.87
CA PRO A 31 -13.86 14.19 7.12
C PRO A 31 -13.93 15.12 5.91
N SER A 32 -15.05 15.86 5.79
CA SER A 32 -15.28 16.77 4.66
C SER A 32 -14.11 17.70 4.40
N GLY A 33 -13.74 17.83 3.12
CA GLY A 33 -12.61 18.64 2.66
C GLY A 33 -11.28 17.91 2.57
N ARG A 34 -11.21 16.61 2.92
CA ARG A 34 -10.02 15.78 2.75
C ARG A 34 -10.25 14.73 1.68
N SER A 35 -9.38 14.71 0.68
CA SER A 35 -9.37 13.69 -0.37
C SER A 35 -7.95 13.41 -0.82
N TYR A 36 -7.69 12.18 -1.24
CA TYR A 36 -6.37 11.73 -1.66
C TYR A 36 -6.51 10.95 -2.97
N VAL A 37 -5.58 11.19 -3.89
CA VAL A 37 -5.63 10.60 -5.24
C VAL A 37 -5.18 9.15 -5.24
N THR A 38 -4.28 8.79 -4.33
CA THR A 38 -3.68 7.46 -4.25
C THR A 38 -3.82 6.91 -2.84
N CYS A 39 -4.02 5.59 -2.73
CA CYS A 39 -3.88 4.90 -1.45
C CYS A 39 -3.23 3.53 -1.62
N GLU A 40 -2.66 3.04 -0.54
CA GLU A 40 -2.01 1.72 -0.45
C GLU A 40 -2.27 1.11 0.94
N ASP A 41 -2.70 -0.16 0.96
CA ASP A 41 -2.67 -0.96 2.17
C ASP A 41 -1.23 -1.40 2.43
N LEU A 42 -0.69 -0.98 3.56
CA LEU A 42 0.69 -1.31 3.91
C LEU A 42 0.80 -2.74 4.44
N PRO A 43 1.89 -3.46 4.15
CA PRO A 43 1.97 -4.90 4.39
C PRO A 43 1.98 -5.31 5.87
N TYR A 44 2.22 -4.35 6.79
CA TYR A 44 2.35 -4.63 8.21
C TYR A 44 1.50 -3.68 9.05
N LEU A 45 1.15 -4.12 10.27
CA LEU A 45 0.45 -3.35 11.30
C LEU A 45 -0.98 -2.93 10.91
N GLY A 46 -1.59 -3.57 9.91
CA GLY A 46 -2.95 -3.25 9.44
C GLY A 46 -3.12 -1.77 9.05
N ALA A 47 -2.04 -1.16 8.58
CA ALA A 47 -1.98 0.26 8.25
C ALA A 47 -2.31 0.52 6.78
N SER A 48 -2.74 1.74 6.48
CA SER A 48 -2.85 2.24 5.11
C SER A 48 -2.31 3.67 5.00
N LEU A 49 -1.82 4.01 3.81
CA LEU A 49 -1.37 5.34 3.47
C LEU A 49 -2.20 5.87 2.30
N HIS A 50 -2.68 7.10 2.44
CA HIS A 50 -3.40 7.83 1.41
C HIS A 50 -2.64 9.10 1.11
N TRP A 51 -2.45 9.45 -0.17
CA TRP A 51 -1.68 10.66 -0.47
C TRP A 51 -2.02 11.28 -1.82
N THR A 52 -1.68 12.55 -1.91
CA THR A 52 -1.60 13.31 -3.15
C THR A 52 -0.23 13.97 -3.20
N TYR A 53 0.50 13.73 -4.28
CA TYR A 53 1.77 14.41 -4.53
C TYR A 53 1.58 15.49 -5.60
N ASP A 54 2.11 16.68 -5.36
CA ASP A 54 2.15 17.80 -6.30
C ASP A 54 3.60 18.06 -6.69
N ALA A 55 3.96 17.76 -7.94
CA ALA A 55 5.31 17.98 -8.45
C ALA A 55 5.59 19.44 -8.80
N SER A 56 4.58 20.26 -9.03
CA SER A 56 4.74 21.68 -9.38
C SER A 56 5.26 22.50 -8.21
N GLY A 57 4.79 22.20 -7.00
CA GLY A 57 5.28 22.73 -5.73
C GLY A 57 5.64 21.58 -4.79
N PRO A 58 6.74 20.82 -5.02
CA PRO A 58 6.97 19.50 -4.47
C PRO A 58 6.46 19.32 -3.04
N SER A 59 5.23 18.85 -2.93
CA SER A 59 4.52 18.65 -1.66
C SER A 59 3.78 17.34 -1.64
N LEU A 60 3.69 16.73 -0.47
CA LEU A 60 3.01 15.48 -0.21
C LEU A 60 1.95 15.71 0.85
N SER A 61 0.68 15.77 0.44
CA SER A 61 -0.46 15.75 1.34
C SER A 61 -0.82 14.30 1.63
N LEU A 62 -0.94 13.92 2.91
CA LEU A 62 -1.15 12.52 3.28
C LEU A 62 -2.14 12.35 4.45
N ALA A 63 -2.73 11.16 4.50
CA ALA A 63 -3.32 10.56 5.67
C ALA A 63 -2.71 9.18 5.90
N PHE A 64 -2.15 8.95 7.07
CA PHE A 64 -1.73 7.63 7.53
C PHE A 64 -2.77 7.10 8.50
N VAL A 65 -3.22 5.88 8.28
CA VAL A 65 -4.32 5.26 9.05
C VAL A 65 -3.83 3.95 9.65
N ALA A 66 -3.87 3.84 10.96
CA ALA A 66 -3.53 2.61 11.67
C ALA A 66 -4.23 2.57 13.05
N ALA A 67 -4.42 1.37 13.59
CA ALA A 67 -4.80 1.22 14.98
C ALA A 67 -3.54 1.30 15.86
N PRO A 68 -3.55 2.07 16.97
CA PRO A 68 -2.51 1.95 18.00
C PRO A 68 -2.46 0.53 18.54
N ALA A 69 -1.30 0.09 19.03
CA ALA A 69 -1.14 -1.26 19.58
C ALA A 69 -2.00 -1.50 20.86
N ALA A 70 -2.42 -0.43 21.52
CA ALA A 70 -3.41 -0.46 22.61
C ALA A 70 -4.16 0.88 22.70
N PRO A 71 -5.33 0.93 23.38
CA PRO A 71 -6.04 2.18 23.66
C PRO A 71 -5.13 3.19 24.36
N GLY A 72 -5.10 4.43 23.85
CA GLY A 72 -4.22 5.48 24.39
C GLY A 72 -2.77 5.43 23.90
N GLY A 73 -2.44 4.51 23.00
CA GLY A 73 -1.14 4.44 22.35
C GLY A 73 -0.93 5.50 21.28
N TRP A 74 -0.12 5.21 20.29
CA TRP A 74 0.24 6.13 19.22
C TRP A 74 0.44 5.43 17.88
N VAL A 75 0.35 6.20 16.81
CA VAL A 75 0.69 5.76 15.46
C VAL A 75 1.68 6.74 14.83
N ALA A 76 2.58 6.26 13.99
CA ALA A 76 3.60 7.08 13.37
C ALA A 76 3.86 6.67 11.92
N TRP A 77 4.18 7.66 11.11
CA TRP A 77 4.66 7.50 9.74
C TRP A 77 5.77 8.53 9.46
N GLY A 78 6.75 8.16 8.63
CA GLY A 78 7.83 9.08 8.29
C GLY A 78 8.55 8.73 6.99
N ILE A 79 9.16 9.75 6.36
CA ILE A 79 10.08 9.60 5.23
C ILE A 79 11.49 9.50 5.76
N ASN A 80 12.27 8.54 5.25
CA ASN A 80 13.71 8.47 5.54
C ASN A 80 14.54 8.85 4.30
N PRO A 81 15.09 10.07 4.25
CA PRO A 81 15.92 10.51 3.14
C PRO A 81 17.33 9.89 3.14
N THR A 82 17.77 9.34 4.26
CA THR A 82 19.15 8.89 4.49
C THR A 82 19.31 7.36 4.45
N GLY A 83 18.25 6.62 4.71
CA GLY A 83 18.31 5.17 4.80
C GLY A 83 16.93 4.51 4.62
N SER A 84 16.86 3.19 4.84
CA SER A 84 15.63 2.42 4.73
C SER A 84 14.99 2.03 6.07
N GLY A 85 15.66 2.35 7.19
CA GLY A 85 15.19 2.02 8.54
C GLY A 85 14.65 3.23 9.29
N MET A 86 14.54 3.09 10.62
CA MET A 86 14.01 4.14 11.48
C MET A 86 15.00 5.30 11.66
N VAL A 87 16.29 5.02 11.83
CA VAL A 87 17.33 6.07 11.99
C VAL A 87 17.44 6.88 10.71
N GLY A 88 17.34 8.19 10.82
CA GLY A 88 17.27 9.16 9.72
C GLY A 88 15.85 9.54 9.32
N ALA A 89 14.83 8.84 9.81
CA ALA A 89 13.44 9.13 9.48
C ALA A 89 13.00 10.50 10.01
N GLN A 90 12.24 11.20 9.20
CA GLN A 90 11.53 12.44 9.51
C GLN A 90 10.08 12.06 9.82
N ALA A 91 9.79 11.86 11.09
CA ALA A 91 8.59 11.19 11.55
C ALA A 91 7.49 12.17 11.98
N LEU A 92 6.26 11.77 11.69
CA LEU A 92 5.02 12.34 12.21
C LEU A 92 4.43 11.32 13.17
N VAL A 93 4.07 11.73 14.38
CA VAL A 93 3.53 10.85 15.42
C VAL A 93 2.22 11.41 15.92
N ALA A 94 1.14 10.65 15.78
CA ALA A 94 -0.15 10.98 16.40
C ALA A 94 -0.29 10.22 17.73
N LEU A 95 -0.38 10.97 18.81
CA LEU A 95 -0.64 10.45 20.15
C LEU A 95 -2.15 10.31 20.32
N ALA A 96 -2.66 9.11 20.51
CA ALA A 96 -4.09 8.82 20.55
C ALA A 96 -4.82 9.36 21.81
N GLY A 97 -4.26 10.32 22.51
CA GLY A 97 -4.88 11.00 23.66
C GLY A 97 -5.09 10.09 24.87
N GLY A 98 -4.87 10.61 26.07
CA GLY A 98 -5.05 9.85 27.31
C GLY A 98 -6.51 9.51 27.56
N ALA A 99 -6.81 8.23 27.72
CA ALA A 99 -8.07 7.56 27.98
C ALA A 99 -8.98 7.34 26.77
N ALA A 100 -9.49 6.11 26.67
CA ALA A 100 -10.37 5.60 25.62
C ALA A 100 -11.70 6.39 25.38
N ASN A 101 -11.96 7.41 26.17
CA ASN A 101 -13.15 8.27 26.11
C ASN A 101 -12.80 9.76 26.01
N SER A 102 -11.56 10.12 25.71
CA SER A 102 -11.18 11.53 25.54
C SER A 102 -11.64 12.04 24.18
N SER A 103 -12.57 13.00 24.18
CA SER A 103 -12.95 13.78 22.99
C SER A 103 -11.85 14.76 22.55
N ALA A 104 -10.70 14.77 23.21
CA ALA A 104 -9.59 15.63 22.83
C ALA A 104 -8.98 15.13 21.51
N PRO A 105 -8.75 16.02 20.53
CA PRO A 105 -8.07 15.65 19.30
C PRO A 105 -6.69 15.08 19.61
N ALA A 106 -6.30 14.02 18.89
CA ALA A 106 -4.97 13.44 19.02
C ALA A 106 -3.91 14.50 18.67
N ALA A 107 -2.91 14.66 19.53
CA ALA A 107 -1.81 15.58 19.26
C ALA A 107 -0.88 14.98 18.22
N VAL A 108 -0.53 15.73 17.17
CA VAL A 108 0.46 15.33 16.19
C VAL A 108 1.76 16.04 16.44
N ARG A 109 2.86 15.28 16.50
CA ARG A 109 4.21 15.77 16.73
C ARG A 109 5.15 15.33 15.61
N THR A 110 6.23 16.08 15.44
CA THR A 110 7.29 15.78 14.49
C THR A 110 8.55 15.36 15.23
N TYR A 111 9.29 14.37 14.66
CA TYR A 111 10.57 13.93 15.22
C TYR A 111 11.58 13.66 14.12
N ASN A 112 12.79 14.22 14.27
CA ASN A 112 13.96 13.81 13.51
C ASN A 112 14.63 12.65 14.26
N ILE A 113 14.51 11.44 13.74
CA ILE A 113 14.99 10.22 14.39
C ILE A 113 16.48 10.05 14.13
N THR A 114 17.31 10.48 15.05
CA THR A 114 18.79 10.41 14.91
C THR A 114 19.39 9.13 15.50
N GLY A 115 18.60 8.34 16.23
CA GLY A 115 19.04 7.10 16.89
C GLY A 115 17.89 6.36 17.56
N TYR A 116 18.19 5.35 18.32
CA TYR A 116 17.23 4.53 19.06
C TYR A 116 17.00 5.03 20.50
N SER A 117 17.23 6.30 20.75
CA SER A 117 16.94 6.92 22.05
C SER A 117 15.45 7.21 22.20
N PRO A 118 14.93 7.23 23.46
CA PRO A 118 13.55 7.65 23.72
C PRO A 118 13.25 9.02 23.12
N LEU A 119 12.05 9.16 22.56
CA LEU A 119 11.55 10.45 22.07
C LEU A 119 11.09 11.30 23.26
N GLY A 120 11.22 12.63 23.11
CA GLY A 120 10.73 13.58 24.10
C GLY A 120 9.23 13.87 23.96
N ASP A 121 8.72 14.66 24.88
CA ASP A 121 7.33 15.15 24.91
C ASP A 121 7.09 16.38 24.01
N ALA A 122 8.11 16.90 23.34
CA ALA A 122 8.04 18.02 22.42
C ALA A 122 8.45 17.60 21.00
N SER A 123 7.86 18.30 20.01
CA SER A 123 8.28 18.15 18.60
C SER A 123 9.72 18.58 18.40
N THR A 124 10.45 17.86 17.55
CA THR A 124 11.73 18.30 17.00
C THR A 124 11.57 18.77 15.57
N PRO A 125 12.40 19.73 15.10
CA PRO A 125 12.42 20.12 13.69
C PRO A 125 12.73 18.91 12.79
N ILE A 126 12.00 18.79 11.67
CA ILE A 126 12.24 17.79 10.64
C ILE A 126 12.71 18.45 9.34
N ALA A 127 13.38 17.69 8.49
CA ALA A 127 13.94 18.20 7.23
C ALA A 127 12.88 18.70 6.24
N PHE A 128 11.63 18.19 6.36
CA PHE A 128 10.52 18.57 5.50
C PHE A 128 9.53 19.43 6.29
N PRO A 129 9.43 20.75 6.03
CA PRO A 129 8.43 21.58 6.68
C PRO A 129 7.05 20.96 6.57
N ALA A 130 6.40 20.75 7.73
CA ALA A 130 5.10 20.11 7.84
C ALA A 130 4.03 21.13 8.19
N THR A 131 2.88 21.04 7.52
CA THR A 131 1.68 21.87 7.79
C THR A 131 0.45 20.99 7.83
N GLY A 132 -0.68 21.53 8.31
CA GLY A 132 -1.94 20.78 8.37
C GLY A 132 -1.89 19.58 9.31
N LEU A 133 -0.98 19.58 10.29
CA LEU A 133 -0.84 18.53 11.30
C LEU A 133 -2.14 18.39 12.08
N ALA A 134 -2.79 17.25 11.94
CA ALA A 134 -4.01 16.92 12.65
C ALA A 134 -4.15 15.41 12.79
N ALA A 135 -4.93 14.97 13.74
CA ALA A 135 -5.35 13.58 13.81
C ALA A 135 -6.76 13.47 14.38
N ASP A 136 -7.46 12.43 13.98
CA ASP A 136 -8.74 12.03 14.55
C ASP A 136 -8.82 10.51 14.69
N VAL A 137 -9.89 10.04 15.31
CA VAL A 137 -10.17 8.61 15.45
C VAL A 137 -11.32 8.25 14.54
N GLY A 138 -11.05 7.35 13.62
CA GLY A 138 -12.03 6.79 12.68
C GLY A 138 -12.72 5.53 13.19
N GLY A 139 -13.39 4.85 12.30
CA GLY A 139 -14.05 3.59 12.59
C GLY A 139 -13.08 2.51 13.11
N GLY A 140 -13.56 1.68 14.05
CA GLY A 140 -12.76 0.60 14.61
C GLY A 140 -11.58 1.02 15.49
N GLY A 141 -11.55 2.28 15.97
CA GLY A 141 -10.47 2.78 16.83
C GLY A 141 -9.17 3.11 16.07
N LYS A 142 -9.20 3.13 14.73
CA LYS A 142 -8.06 3.57 13.94
C LYS A 142 -7.83 5.06 14.09
N VAL A 143 -6.57 5.45 14.23
CA VAL A 143 -6.13 6.84 14.20
C VAL A 143 -5.79 7.22 12.77
N ARG A 144 -6.33 8.34 12.32
CA ARG A 144 -5.98 8.97 11.04
C ARG A 144 -5.08 10.16 11.33
N LEU A 145 -3.84 10.09 10.90
CA LEU A 145 -2.83 11.15 11.03
C LEU A 145 -2.74 11.89 9.70
N TYR A 146 -2.86 13.20 9.73
CA TYR A 146 -2.84 14.08 8.57
C TYR A 146 -1.64 15.02 8.59
N ALA A 147 -1.07 15.24 7.40
CA ALA A 147 -0.03 16.24 7.21
C ALA A 147 0.09 16.64 5.74
N THR A 148 0.70 17.80 5.51
CA THR A 148 1.28 18.17 4.21
C THR A 148 2.75 18.46 4.42
N LEU A 149 3.62 17.69 3.76
CA LEU A 149 5.07 17.84 3.80
C LEU A 149 5.54 18.60 2.58
N ARG A 150 6.37 19.63 2.75
CA ARG A 150 7.06 20.31 1.66
C ARG A 150 8.39 19.60 1.41
N LEU A 151 8.48 18.82 0.32
CA LEU A 151 9.63 17.95 0.07
C LEU A 151 10.80 18.67 -0.59
N GLY A 152 10.55 19.85 -1.20
CA GLY A 152 11.58 20.65 -1.87
C GLY A 152 11.94 20.12 -3.27
N LYS A 153 12.67 20.97 -4.02
CA LYS A 153 13.14 20.62 -5.36
C LYS A 153 14.22 19.55 -5.29
N GLY A 154 14.17 18.56 -6.17
CA GLY A 154 15.17 17.48 -6.22
C GLY A 154 14.86 16.26 -5.35
N VAL A 155 13.67 16.19 -4.71
CA VAL A 155 13.22 14.96 -4.08
C VAL A 155 13.17 13.82 -5.10
N LYS A 156 13.62 12.64 -4.71
CA LYS A 156 13.57 11.45 -5.56
C LYS A 156 12.11 11.02 -5.75
N LYS A 157 11.77 10.53 -6.95
CA LYS A 157 10.43 9.97 -7.22
C LYS A 157 10.11 8.75 -6.37
N VAL A 158 11.11 8.07 -5.85
CA VAL A 158 10.96 6.95 -4.93
C VAL A 158 11.69 7.29 -3.64
N VAL A 159 10.96 7.32 -2.54
CA VAL A 159 11.49 7.62 -1.21
C VAL A 159 11.30 6.42 -0.28
N ASN A 160 12.18 6.26 0.71
CA ASN A 160 11.95 5.29 1.75
C ASN A 160 10.97 5.87 2.76
N HIS A 161 10.05 5.03 3.24
CA HIS A 161 9.17 5.37 4.34
C HIS A 161 9.15 4.27 5.38
N VAL A 162 8.80 4.64 6.60
CA VAL A 162 8.67 3.76 7.76
C VAL A 162 7.39 4.10 8.49
N TRP A 163 6.77 3.11 9.15
CA TRP A 163 5.61 3.34 9.98
C TRP A 163 5.67 2.47 11.23
N GLN A 164 5.03 2.91 12.30
CA GLN A 164 5.02 2.23 13.59
C GLN A 164 3.71 2.47 14.33
N VAL A 165 3.40 1.54 15.22
CA VAL A 165 2.36 1.70 16.22
C VAL A 165 2.91 1.36 17.60
N GLY A 166 2.49 2.08 18.61
CA GLY A 166 2.90 1.83 19.98
C GLY A 166 1.71 1.75 20.93
N SER A 167 1.93 1.14 22.07
CA SER A 167 0.89 0.81 23.04
C SER A 167 0.66 1.88 24.10
N SER A 168 1.62 2.80 24.33
CA SER A 168 1.55 3.73 25.44
C SER A 168 2.25 5.06 25.17
N VAL A 169 1.83 6.05 25.92
CA VAL A 169 2.38 7.41 25.94
C VAL A 169 2.66 7.76 27.39
N THR A 170 3.92 8.00 27.74
CA THR A 170 4.34 8.35 29.10
C THR A 170 4.71 9.84 29.17
N ARG A 171 4.08 10.59 30.04
CA ARG A 171 4.32 12.03 30.23
C ARG A 171 4.26 12.83 28.93
N GLY A 172 3.37 12.41 28.02
CA GLY A 172 3.20 13.06 26.73
C GLY A 172 4.21 12.62 25.65
N ALA A 173 5.20 11.79 25.95
CA ALA A 173 6.13 11.21 24.97
C ALA A 173 5.65 9.83 24.51
N PRO A 174 5.79 9.46 23.21
CA PRO A 174 5.51 8.12 22.77
C PRO A 174 6.54 7.15 23.34
N ASP A 175 6.09 6.07 23.99
CA ASP A 175 6.97 5.00 24.43
C ASP A 175 7.48 4.16 23.24
N MET A 176 8.48 3.34 23.47
CA MET A 176 9.04 2.47 22.44
C MET A 176 7.96 1.50 21.91
N HIS A 177 7.92 1.30 20.58
CA HIS A 177 7.08 0.27 19.96
C HIS A 177 7.55 -1.15 20.33
N ALA A 178 6.70 -2.15 20.13
CA ALA A 178 7.07 -3.54 20.30
C ALA A 178 8.22 -3.95 19.34
N MET A 179 9.04 -4.89 19.75
CA MET A 179 10.16 -5.42 18.98
C MET A 179 9.79 -6.72 18.25
N ASP A 180 8.51 -6.87 17.90
CA ASP A 180 8.03 -8.00 17.12
C ASP A 180 8.36 -7.87 15.63
N ALA A 181 8.12 -8.94 14.88
CA ALA A 181 8.51 -9.04 13.47
C ALA A 181 7.81 -7.98 12.62
N ASP A 182 6.53 -7.69 12.86
CA ASP A 182 5.75 -6.75 12.07
C ASP A 182 6.23 -5.31 12.28
N ASN A 183 6.52 -4.91 13.53
CA ASN A 183 7.10 -3.61 13.83
C ASN A 183 8.49 -3.45 13.17
N LEU A 184 9.35 -4.47 13.25
CA LEU A 184 10.69 -4.42 12.66
C LEU A 184 10.67 -4.42 11.12
N ALA A 185 9.64 -5.00 10.51
CA ALA A 185 9.45 -5.07 9.06
C ALA A 185 8.69 -3.86 8.48
N ALA A 186 8.06 -3.01 9.31
CA ALA A 186 7.19 -1.91 8.89
C ALA A 186 7.94 -0.75 8.22
N LYS A 187 8.41 -1.00 7.01
CA LYS A 187 9.14 -0.08 6.13
C LYS A 187 8.93 -0.44 4.67
N GLY A 188 9.06 0.54 3.79
CA GLY A 188 8.83 0.33 2.35
C GLY A 188 9.39 1.44 1.48
N LYS A 189 8.97 1.42 0.22
CA LYS A 189 9.24 2.45 -0.76
C LYS A 189 7.95 3.09 -1.21
N LEU A 190 7.89 4.41 -1.13
CA LEU A 190 6.78 5.21 -1.60
C LEU A 190 7.13 5.84 -2.94
N VAL A 191 6.28 5.62 -3.95
CA VAL A 191 6.43 6.23 -5.26
C VAL A 191 5.65 7.54 -5.28
N LEU A 192 6.38 8.65 -5.48
CA LEU A 192 5.80 9.98 -5.63
C LEU A 192 5.50 10.20 -7.11
N SER A 193 4.28 9.89 -7.52
CA SER A 193 3.78 10.17 -8.86
C SER A 193 2.78 11.31 -8.81
N ASP A 194 2.83 12.21 -9.79
CA ASP A 194 1.78 13.21 -9.97
C ASP A 194 0.45 12.50 -10.11
N GLY A 195 -0.53 12.97 -9.38
CA GLY A 195 -1.83 12.30 -9.20
C GLY A 195 -2.70 12.15 -10.46
N ALA A 196 -2.14 11.56 -11.50
CA ALA A 196 -2.97 10.84 -12.46
C ALA A 196 -3.35 9.53 -11.77
N ALA A 197 -4.64 9.39 -11.42
CA ALA A 197 -5.18 8.12 -10.96
C ALA A 197 -4.58 7.01 -11.84
N ALA A 198 -3.97 6.00 -11.21
CA ALA A 198 -3.57 4.81 -11.93
C ALA A 198 -4.84 4.27 -12.58
N SER A 199 -5.02 4.54 -13.87
CA SER A 199 -6.11 4.00 -14.65
C SER A 199 -5.96 2.48 -14.53
N ALA A 200 -6.94 1.84 -13.91
CA ALA A 200 -7.02 0.40 -13.91
C ALA A 200 -6.79 -0.07 -15.36
N PRO A 201 -5.98 -1.11 -15.59
CA PRO A 201 -5.78 -1.61 -16.94
C PRO A 201 -7.14 -1.90 -17.54
N ALA A 202 -7.43 -1.26 -18.68
CA ALA A 202 -8.69 -1.47 -19.40
C ALA A 202 -8.83 -2.98 -19.67
N PRO A 203 -10.02 -3.57 -19.47
CA PRO A 203 -10.23 -4.96 -19.80
C PRO A 203 -9.92 -5.14 -21.29
N ALA A 204 -9.06 -6.12 -21.60
CA ALA A 204 -8.69 -6.47 -22.97
C ALA A 204 -9.96 -6.67 -23.79
N GLY A 205 -10.16 -5.79 -24.78
CA GLY A 205 -11.31 -5.84 -25.65
C GLY A 205 -11.38 -7.19 -26.36
N GLY A 206 -12.52 -7.84 -26.22
CA GLY A 206 -12.84 -9.06 -26.96
C GLY A 206 -12.86 -8.76 -28.48
N PRO A 207 -12.74 -9.81 -29.32
CA PRO A 207 -12.62 -9.65 -30.77
C PRO A 207 -13.89 -9.04 -31.34
N SER A 208 -13.77 -7.84 -31.94
CA SER A 208 -14.82 -7.24 -32.75
C SER A 208 -14.95 -7.99 -34.08
N SER A 209 -16.04 -8.71 -34.26
CA SER A 209 -16.48 -9.20 -35.54
C SER A 209 -17.02 -8.03 -36.38
N SER A 210 -16.24 -7.51 -37.32
CA SER A 210 -16.76 -6.64 -38.38
C SER A 210 -16.95 -7.46 -39.62
N GLY A 211 -18.22 -7.69 -39.96
CA GLY A 211 -18.67 -8.18 -41.27
C GLY A 211 -18.45 -7.11 -42.35
N GLY A 212 -18.11 -7.57 -43.54
CA GLY A 212 -17.56 -6.88 -44.65
C GLY A 212 -18.45 -5.89 -45.42
N ARG A 213 -17.81 -5.19 -46.37
CA ARG A 213 -18.24 -5.06 -47.76
C ARG A 213 -17.18 -4.41 -48.62
N ASN A 214 -17.05 -5.04 -49.81
CA ASN A 214 -16.26 -4.72 -50.98
C ASN A 214 -16.31 -3.28 -51.46
N ASP A 215 -15.22 -2.72 -52.05
CA ASP A 215 -15.08 -2.63 -53.52
C ASP A 215 -13.76 -1.95 -53.91
N ASP A 216 -13.14 -2.61 -54.92
CA ASP A 216 -12.32 -2.13 -56.05
C ASP A 216 -11.01 -1.35 -55.92
N GLY A 217 -9.99 -1.90 -56.57
CA GLY A 217 -8.89 -1.15 -57.20
C GLY A 217 -7.49 -1.67 -56.94
N SER A 218 -7.05 -2.70 -57.66
CA SER A 218 -5.62 -3.10 -57.87
C SER A 218 -4.89 -2.10 -58.82
N PRO A 219 -3.54 -2.18 -59.07
CA PRO A 219 -2.49 -3.07 -58.55
C PRO A 219 -1.05 -2.47 -58.37
N LEU A 220 -0.09 -3.37 -58.06
CA LEU A 220 1.39 -3.32 -58.27
C LEU A 220 2.25 -2.62 -57.20
N SER A 221 3.16 -3.25 -56.51
CA SER A 221 4.37 -4.02 -56.88
C SER A 221 5.05 -4.65 -55.67
N ARG A 222 5.54 -5.88 -55.81
CA ARG A 222 6.58 -6.57 -54.97
C ARG A 222 7.99 -6.14 -55.49
N PRO A 223 9.14 -6.52 -54.90
CA PRO A 223 9.39 -7.56 -53.89
C PRO A 223 10.53 -7.25 -52.85
N ILE A 224 10.83 -8.22 -52.00
CA ILE A 224 12.08 -8.88 -51.60
C ILE A 224 12.46 -8.84 -50.13
N SER A 225 12.44 -10.02 -49.53
CA SER A 225 13.38 -10.78 -48.68
C SER A 225 13.99 -10.22 -47.40
N GLY A 226 13.90 -11.03 -46.36
CA GLY A 226 14.82 -11.00 -45.21
C GLY A 226 14.40 -11.85 -44.02
N ALA A 227 14.74 -13.13 -44.11
CA ALA A 227 15.17 -14.07 -43.06
C ALA A 227 14.66 -13.98 -41.61
N ALA A 228 14.17 -15.15 -41.18
CA ALA A 228 13.83 -15.57 -39.83
C ALA A 228 15.01 -15.61 -38.86
N HIS A 229 14.76 -15.26 -37.59
CA HIS A 229 15.40 -15.88 -36.44
C HIS A 229 14.38 -16.14 -35.34
N THR A 230 14.10 -17.41 -35.11
CA THR A 230 13.40 -17.95 -33.96
C THR A 230 14.35 -17.95 -32.76
N ALA A 231 13.98 -17.29 -31.67
CA ALA A 231 14.57 -17.53 -30.37
C ALA A 231 13.42 -17.90 -29.41
N GLY A 232 13.40 -19.17 -29.02
CA GLY A 232 12.50 -19.72 -28.04
C GLY A 232 12.86 -19.18 -26.64
N VAL A 233 11.85 -18.77 -25.90
CA VAL A 233 11.98 -18.48 -24.49
C VAL A 233 11.13 -19.48 -23.72
N SER A 234 11.82 -20.34 -22.96
CA SER A 234 11.23 -21.32 -22.05
C SER A 234 10.52 -20.63 -20.89
N ALA A 235 9.30 -21.05 -20.62
CA ALA A 235 8.58 -20.68 -19.42
C ALA A 235 9.11 -21.48 -18.21
N PRO A 236 9.19 -20.88 -16.99
CA PRO A 236 9.51 -21.64 -15.79
C PRO A 236 8.29 -22.44 -15.32
N GLU A 237 8.50 -23.73 -15.05
CA GLU A 237 7.54 -24.61 -14.39
C GLU A 237 7.33 -24.16 -12.94
N VAL A 238 6.06 -23.93 -12.59
CA VAL A 238 5.65 -23.71 -11.20
C VAL A 238 5.34 -25.09 -10.58
N VAL A 239 6.23 -25.56 -9.71
CA VAL A 239 6.00 -26.75 -8.88
C VAL A 239 5.12 -26.36 -7.69
N VAL A 240 3.87 -26.81 -7.68
CA VAL A 240 2.97 -26.72 -6.53
C VAL A 240 3.15 -27.98 -5.68
N LEU A 241 3.80 -27.83 -4.51
CA LEU A 241 3.84 -28.85 -3.47
C LEU A 241 2.56 -28.77 -2.61
N ALA A 242 1.67 -29.74 -2.78
CA ALA A 242 0.53 -29.94 -1.89
C ALA A 242 1.00 -30.72 -0.64
N VAL A 243 0.99 -30.06 0.51
CA VAL A 243 1.22 -30.73 1.81
C VAL A 243 -0.14 -31.17 2.35
N LEU A 244 -0.41 -32.47 2.33
CA LEU A 244 -1.52 -33.11 3.03
C LEU A 244 -1.12 -33.30 4.51
N GLY A 245 -1.64 -32.44 5.38
CA GLY A 245 -1.52 -32.60 6.84
C GLY A 245 -2.56 -33.56 7.36
N PHE A 246 -2.15 -34.70 7.89
CA PHE A 246 -2.98 -35.60 8.66
C PHE A 246 -3.22 -35.04 10.07
N LEU A 247 -4.48 -34.77 10.38
CA LEU A 247 -4.92 -34.53 11.75
C LEU A 247 -5.04 -35.89 12.46
N THR A 248 -4.16 -36.18 13.40
CA THR A 248 -4.37 -37.21 14.42
C THR A 248 -4.66 -36.51 15.74
N MET A 249 -5.88 -36.68 16.24
CA MET A 249 -6.19 -36.41 17.64
C MET A 249 -5.69 -37.59 18.51
N PRO A 250 -5.16 -37.31 19.69
CA PRO A 250 -5.26 -38.24 20.82
C PRO A 250 -6.15 -37.68 21.94
N TRP A 251 -6.73 -38.57 22.61
CA TRP A 251 -7.56 -38.62 23.80
C TRP A 251 -7.32 -37.57 24.88
#